data_113190d365dc7afba815155c2ac746c2
#
_entry.id   113190d365dc7afba815155c2ac746c2
#
_cell.length_a   1.000
_cell.length_b   1.000
_cell.length_c   1.000
_cell.angle_alpha   90.00
_cell.angle_beta   90.00
_cell.angle_gamma   90.00
#
_symmetry.space_group_name_H-M   'P 1'
#
loop_
_entity.id
_entity.type
_entity.pdbx_description
1 polymer ?
#
loop_
_entity_poly.entity_id
_entity_poly.type
_entity_poly.pdbx_seq_one_letter_code
_entity_poly.pdbx_strand_id
1 'polypeptide(L)'
;MKKYLLVLAGLYCVLSYALAEHPDYPELKKSDANIIGHVLDKKTKEHLPYITIALKGTTIGTVTDATGHYFLKNLPEGNFILEVSSVGYKTVTRNVTLKKGKTLEEDFEIEEDAIALDGVVVSANRSETTRRMAPT
;
A
#
# COMPACT_ATOMS: atom_id res chain seq x y z
N MET A 1 45.04 9.08 32.11
CA MET A 1 43.78 8.46 32.54
C MET A 1 42.55 9.22 32.06
N LYS A 2 42.50 10.54 32.06
CA LYS A 2 41.35 11.32 31.57
C LYS A 2 41.06 11.17 30.07
N LYS A 3 42.05 10.89 29.24
CA LYS A 3 41.89 10.71 27.79
C LYS A 3 41.10 9.43 27.41
N TYR A 4 41.22 8.38 28.21
CA TYR A 4 40.54 7.10 28.00
C TYR A 4 39.05 7.14 28.43
N LEU A 5 38.74 7.98 29.42
CA LEU A 5 37.38 8.15 29.91
C LEU A 5 36.47 8.76 28.84
N LEU A 6 36.95 9.71 28.05
CA LEU A 6 36.21 10.35 26.95
C LEU A 6 36.01 9.37 25.78
N VAL A 7 37.00 8.52 25.49
CA VAL A 7 36.89 7.50 24.44
C VAL A 7 35.87 6.44 24.82
N LEU A 8 35.86 6.00 26.09
CA LEU A 8 34.89 5.05 26.62
C LEU A 8 33.44 5.63 26.63
N ALA A 9 33.28 6.90 26.97
CA ALA A 9 32.00 7.58 26.95
C ALA A 9 31.45 7.72 25.50
N GLY A 10 32.33 8.03 24.54
CA GLY A 10 32.00 8.06 23.13
C GLY A 10 31.57 6.71 22.58
N LEU A 11 32.26 5.65 22.95
CA LEU A 11 31.96 4.27 22.57
C LEU A 11 30.61 3.80 23.17
N TYR A 12 30.30 4.21 24.39
CA TYR A 12 29.04 3.89 25.06
C TYR A 12 27.85 4.61 24.39
N CYS A 13 28.07 5.84 23.95
CA CYS A 13 27.03 6.61 23.25
C CYS A 13 26.71 6.03 21.86
N VAL A 14 27.72 5.52 21.14
CA VAL A 14 27.52 4.87 19.84
C VAL A 14 26.81 3.52 19.99
N LEU A 15 27.10 2.79 21.10
CA LEU A 15 26.45 1.50 21.36
C LEU A 15 24.97 1.65 21.73
N SER A 16 24.58 2.77 22.35
CA SER A 16 23.17 3.01 22.70
C SER A 16 22.30 3.36 21.49
N TYR A 17 22.86 3.87 20.40
CA TYR A 17 22.13 4.08 19.15
C TYR A 17 21.89 2.78 18.36
N ALA A 18 22.68 1.75 18.60
CA ALA A 18 22.56 0.44 17.94
C ALA A 18 21.40 -0.41 18.49
N LEU A 19 20.81 -0.01 19.62
CA LEU A 19 19.65 -0.65 20.24
C LEU A 19 18.34 0.07 19.94
N ALA A 20 18.29 0.87 18.89
CA ALA A 20 17.02 1.37 18.37
C ALA A 20 16.24 0.12 17.89
N GLU A 21 15.35 -0.35 18.75
CA GLU A 21 14.43 -1.45 18.45
C GLU A 21 13.66 -1.09 17.19
N HIS A 22 13.86 -1.88 16.13
CA HIS A 22 12.93 -1.88 15.03
C HIS A 22 11.56 -2.23 15.62
N PRO A 23 10.48 -1.53 15.22
CA PRO A 23 9.16 -1.93 15.64
C PRO A 23 8.98 -3.41 15.28
N ASP A 24 8.82 -4.25 16.31
CA ASP A 24 8.50 -5.66 16.15
C ASP A 24 7.14 -5.74 15.42
N TYR A 25 7.19 -5.85 14.11
CA TYR A 25 6.04 -6.36 13.39
C TYR A 25 5.92 -7.84 13.77
N PRO A 26 4.78 -8.26 14.33
CA PRO A 26 4.62 -9.66 14.68
C PRO A 26 4.93 -10.50 13.44
N GLU A 27 5.94 -11.36 13.54
CA GLU A 27 6.26 -12.29 12.46
C GLU A 27 5.04 -13.19 12.24
N LEU A 28 4.27 -12.84 11.22
CA LEU A 28 3.13 -13.63 10.81
C LEU A 28 3.66 -14.97 10.28
N LYS A 29 3.32 -16.05 10.99
CA LYS A 29 3.69 -17.40 10.55
C LYS A 29 3.13 -17.64 9.16
N LYS A 30 4.04 -17.78 8.20
CA LYS A 30 3.65 -18.12 6.83
C LYS A 30 2.93 -19.46 6.83
N SER A 31 1.79 -19.50 6.20
CA SER A 31 1.08 -20.72 5.85
C SER A 31 1.01 -20.80 4.33
N ASP A 32 0.69 -21.96 3.77
CA ASP A 32 0.54 -22.10 2.32
C ASP A 32 -0.80 -21.54 1.81
N ALA A 33 -1.36 -20.54 2.49
CA ALA A 33 -2.55 -19.84 2.04
C ALA A 33 -2.18 -18.85 0.92
N ASN A 34 -3.02 -18.78 -0.10
CA ASN A 34 -2.80 -17.90 -1.24
C ASN A 34 -4.09 -17.15 -1.58
N ILE A 35 -3.95 -15.99 -2.21
CA ILE A 35 -5.06 -15.26 -2.82
C ILE A 35 -4.72 -15.00 -4.28
N ILE A 36 -5.69 -15.23 -5.15
CA ILE A 36 -5.63 -14.88 -6.56
C ILE A 36 -6.86 -14.07 -6.94
N GLY A 37 -6.77 -13.29 -7.99
CA GLY A 37 -7.90 -12.57 -8.51
C GLY A 37 -7.51 -11.52 -9.54
N HIS A 38 -8.46 -10.69 -9.90
CA HIS A 38 -8.24 -9.58 -10.80
C HIS A 38 -8.97 -8.33 -10.33
N VAL A 39 -8.54 -7.19 -10.84
CA VAL A 39 -9.15 -5.89 -10.53
C VAL A 39 -9.70 -5.29 -11.82
N LEU A 40 -10.97 -4.91 -11.78
CA LEU A 40 -11.70 -4.30 -12.88
C LEU A 40 -12.12 -2.87 -12.57
N ASP A 41 -12.23 -2.07 -13.60
CA ASP A 41 -12.98 -0.81 -13.52
C ASP A 41 -14.48 -1.12 -13.41
N LYS A 42 -15.14 -0.51 -12.45
CA LYS A 42 -16.57 -0.74 -12.20
C LYS A 42 -17.47 -0.32 -13.35
N LYS A 43 -17.09 0.71 -14.10
CA LYS A 43 -17.88 1.26 -15.21
C LYS A 43 -17.60 0.56 -16.52
N THR A 44 -16.31 0.45 -16.88
CA THR A 44 -15.89 -0.08 -18.18
C THR A 44 -15.75 -1.60 -18.20
N LYS A 45 -15.59 -2.21 -17.01
CA LYS A 45 -15.30 -3.65 -16.84
C LYS A 45 -13.95 -4.06 -17.44
N GLU A 46 -13.09 -3.09 -17.69
CA GLU A 46 -11.73 -3.35 -18.17
C GLU A 46 -10.82 -3.75 -17.01
N HIS A 47 -9.89 -4.63 -17.28
CA HIS A 47 -8.86 -5.04 -16.34
C HIS A 47 -7.89 -3.89 -16.06
N LEU A 48 -7.63 -3.63 -14.79
CA LEU A 48 -6.78 -2.53 -14.36
C LEU A 48 -5.39 -3.03 -13.94
N PRO A 49 -4.34 -2.66 -14.70
CA PRO A 49 -2.97 -3.00 -14.33
C PRO A 49 -2.44 -2.08 -13.22
N TYR A 50 -1.42 -2.56 -12.52
CA TYR A 50 -0.65 -1.82 -11.52
C TYR A 50 -1.45 -1.25 -10.34
N ILE A 51 -2.54 -1.91 -9.98
CA ILE A 51 -3.33 -1.61 -8.79
C ILE A 51 -2.68 -2.29 -7.58
N THR A 52 -2.55 -1.55 -6.47
CA THR A 52 -1.99 -2.08 -5.24
C THR A 52 -3.01 -2.90 -4.47
N ILE A 53 -2.63 -4.12 -4.08
CA ILE A 53 -3.40 -5.00 -3.20
C ILE A 53 -2.54 -5.31 -1.97
N ALA A 54 -3.06 -5.08 -0.77
CA ALA A 54 -2.34 -5.29 0.47
C ALA A 54 -3.22 -5.90 1.56
N LEU A 55 -2.62 -6.71 2.43
CA LEU A 55 -3.24 -7.11 3.69
C LEU A 55 -3.06 -5.98 4.71
N LYS A 56 -4.15 -5.34 5.07
CA LYS A 56 -4.15 -4.17 5.97
C LYS A 56 -3.52 -4.51 7.32
N GLY A 57 -2.65 -3.61 7.80
CA GLY A 57 -1.92 -3.80 9.05
C GLY A 57 -0.72 -4.74 8.96
N THR A 58 -0.33 -5.13 7.75
CA THR A 58 0.86 -5.96 7.49
C THR A 58 1.73 -5.32 6.41
N THR A 59 2.92 -5.86 6.20
CA THR A 59 3.82 -5.48 5.09
C THR A 59 3.59 -6.31 3.83
N ILE A 60 2.56 -7.16 3.83
CA ILE A 60 2.27 -8.09 2.73
C ILE A 60 1.39 -7.40 1.70
N GLY A 61 1.86 -7.33 0.49
CA GLY A 61 1.13 -6.75 -0.63
C GLY A 61 1.74 -7.11 -1.97
N THR A 62 1.01 -6.78 -3.02
CA THR A 62 1.40 -6.95 -4.42
C THR A 62 0.72 -5.90 -5.27
N VAL A 63 1.00 -5.90 -6.57
CA VAL A 63 0.30 -5.09 -7.56
C VAL A 63 -0.25 -5.99 -8.67
N THR A 64 -1.33 -5.56 -9.33
CA THR A 64 -1.82 -6.27 -10.51
C THR A 64 -0.79 -6.18 -11.65
N ASP A 65 -0.69 -7.25 -12.43
CA ASP A 65 0.16 -7.30 -13.63
C ASP A 65 -0.44 -6.48 -14.79
N ALA A 66 0.21 -6.52 -15.95
CA ALA A 66 -0.27 -5.81 -17.15
C ALA A 66 -1.66 -6.27 -17.63
N THR A 67 -2.13 -7.42 -17.20
CA THR A 67 -3.44 -7.99 -17.53
C THR A 67 -4.48 -7.80 -16.42
N GLY A 68 -4.11 -7.07 -15.35
CA GLY A 68 -5.00 -6.77 -14.22
C GLY A 68 -5.19 -7.90 -13.22
N HIS A 69 -4.38 -8.96 -13.29
CA HIS A 69 -4.41 -10.07 -12.34
C HIS A 69 -3.40 -9.89 -11.23
N TYR A 70 -3.67 -10.49 -10.08
CA TYR A 70 -2.76 -10.46 -8.93
C TYR A 70 -2.66 -11.82 -8.24
N PHE A 71 -1.57 -12.00 -7.54
CA PHE A 71 -1.30 -13.20 -6.78
C PHE A 71 -0.52 -12.90 -5.50
N LEU A 72 -1.06 -13.31 -4.36
CA LEU A 72 -0.42 -13.28 -3.05
C LEU A 72 -0.17 -14.70 -2.57
N LYS A 73 1.08 -15.03 -2.26
CA LYS A 73 1.53 -16.37 -1.86
C LYS A 73 1.97 -16.43 -0.41
N ASN A 74 1.89 -17.64 0.15
CA ASN A 74 2.44 -17.96 1.47
C ASN A 74 1.95 -17.01 2.56
N LEU A 75 0.66 -16.73 2.54
CA LEU A 75 0.00 -15.85 3.49
C LEU A 75 -0.21 -16.56 4.83
N PRO A 76 -0.24 -15.82 5.95
CA PRO A 76 -0.63 -16.38 7.23
C PRO A 76 -2.11 -16.79 7.22
N GLU A 77 -2.45 -17.82 7.98
CA GLU A 77 -3.86 -18.17 8.19
C GLU A 77 -4.53 -17.19 9.17
N GLY A 78 -5.80 -16.97 9.02
CA GLY A 78 -6.61 -16.11 9.88
C GLY A 78 -7.52 -15.16 9.11
N ASN A 79 -8.07 -14.20 9.85
CA ASN A 79 -8.96 -13.18 9.28
C ASN A 79 -8.16 -11.90 9.03
N PHE A 80 -8.23 -11.42 7.80
CA PHE A 80 -7.55 -10.20 7.36
C PHE A 80 -8.48 -9.29 6.60
N ILE A 81 -8.09 -8.04 6.47
CA ILE A 81 -8.73 -7.08 5.57
C ILE A 81 -7.81 -6.93 4.36
N LEU A 82 -8.34 -7.30 3.20
CA LEU A 82 -7.68 -7.06 1.92
C LEU A 82 -8.06 -5.68 1.42
N GLU A 83 -7.07 -4.83 1.17
CA GLU A 83 -7.23 -3.46 0.72
C GLU A 83 -6.72 -3.30 -0.71
N VAL A 84 -7.54 -2.72 -1.56
CA VAL A 84 -7.22 -2.40 -2.95
C VAL A 84 -7.21 -0.90 -3.12
N SER A 85 -6.10 -0.35 -3.56
CA SER A 85 -5.91 1.09 -3.70
C SER A 85 -5.09 1.46 -4.93
N SER A 86 -5.41 2.60 -5.51
CA SER A 86 -4.66 3.21 -6.60
C SER A 86 -4.93 4.71 -6.67
N VAL A 87 -3.99 5.45 -7.25
CA VAL A 87 -4.17 6.87 -7.50
C VAL A 87 -5.32 7.08 -8.48
N GLY A 88 -6.26 7.95 -8.15
CA GLY A 88 -7.43 8.25 -8.98
C GLY A 88 -8.60 7.28 -8.82
N TYR A 89 -8.51 6.31 -7.91
CA TYR A 89 -9.58 5.36 -7.60
C TYR A 89 -9.93 5.38 -6.12
N LYS A 90 -11.17 5.09 -5.81
CA LYS A 90 -11.64 4.90 -4.43
C LYS A 90 -11.04 3.62 -3.86
N THR A 91 -10.51 3.69 -2.66
CA THR A 91 -10.01 2.52 -1.93
C THR A 91 -11.15 1.57 -1.58
N VAL A 92 -10.96 0.29 -1.85
CA VAL A 92 -11.93 -0.77 -1.54
C VAL A 92 -11.29 -1.74 -0.54
N THR A 93 -12.04 -2.14 0.47
CA THR A 93 -11.62 -3.12 1.46
C THR A 93 -12.58 -4.29 1.52
N ARG A 94 -12.06 -5.49 1.79
CA ARG A 94 -12.86 -6.70 1.96
C ARG A 94 -12.28 -7.60 3.05
N ASN A 95 -13.14 -8.10 3.92
CA ASN A 95 -12.74 -9.09 4.91
C ASN A 95 -12.53 -10.45 4.23
N VAL A 96 -11.40 -11.06 4.47
CA VAL A 96 -11.03 -12.37 3.93
C VAL A 96 -10.62 -13.31 5.05
N THR A 97 -10.98 -14.58 4.94
CA THR A 97 -10.53 -15.63 5.85
C THR A 97 -9.59 -16.55 5.10
N LEU A 98 -8.33 -16.57 5.56
CA LEU A 98 -7.27 -17.38 4.96
C LEU A 98 -7.11 -18.69 5.73
N LYS A 99 -7.09 -19.79 5.00
CA LYS A 99 -6.91 -21.13 5.54
C LYS A 99 -5.64 -21.74 4.97
N LYS A 100 -4.87 -22.41 5.83
CA LYS A 100 -3.66 -23.13 5.46
C LYS A 100 -3.87 -24.04 4.25
N GLY A 101 -2.99 -23.94 3.25
CA GLY A 101 -3.00 -24.76 2.05
C GLY A 101 -4.16 -24.50 1.10
N LYS A 102 -4.92 -23.43 1.30
CA LYS A 102 -6.05 -23.05 0.43
C LYS A 102 -5.73 -21.80 -0.37
N THR A 103 -6.25 -21.77 -1.60
CA THR A 103 -6.21 -20.59 -2.46
C THR A 103 -7.60 -19.96 -2.47
N LEU A 104 -7.67 -18.69 -2.09
CA LEU A 104 -8.88 -17.88 -2.13
C LEU A 104 -8.88 -17.09 -3.45
N GLU A 105 -10.00 -17.09 -4.14
CA GLU A 105 -10.22 -16.24 -5.31
C GLU A 105 -11.04 -15.02 -4.89
N GLU A 106 -10.49 -13.82 -5.09
CA GLU A 106 -11.13 -12.55 -4.76
C GLU A 106 -10.93 -11.54 -5.89
N ASP A 107 -12.02 -11.17 -6.52
CA ASP A 107 -12.05 -10.18 -7.59
C ASP A 107 -12.59 -8.86 -7.06
N PHE A 108 -12.05 -7.75 -7.57
CA PHE A 108 -12.44 -6.42 -7.16
C PHE A 108 -12.91 -5.59 -8.34
N GLU A 109 -13.94 -4.81 -8.09
CA GLU A 109 -14.37 -3.73 -8.96
C GLU A 109 -14.13 -2.41 -8.23
N ILE A 110 -13.30 -1.55 -8.80
CA ILE A 110 -12.98 -0.23 -8.23
C ILE A 110 -13.55 0.89 -9.09
N GLU A 111 -13.89 1.99 -8.45
CA GLU A 111 -14.51 3.15 -9.07
C GLU A 111 -13.53 4.32 -9.05
N GLU A 112 -13.48 5.07 -10.17
CA GLU A 112 -12.71 6.30 -10.23
C GLU A 112 -13.15 7.30 -9.16
N ASP A 113 -12.18 7.93 -8.52
CA ASP A 113 -12.40 9.01 -7.56
C ASP A 113 -12.39 10.36 -8.28
N ALA A 114 -13.58 10.83 -8.68
CA ALA A 114 -13.76 12.09 -9.38
C ALA A 114 -13.23 13.30 -8.58
N ILE A 115 -13.22 13.23 -7.25
CA ILE A 115 -12.77 14.33 -6.41
C ILE A 115 -11.25 14.53 -6.53
N ALA A 116 -10.49 13.46 -6.60
CA ALA A 116 -9.04 13.52 -6.78
C ALA A 116 -8.66 14.12 -8.15
N LEU A 117 -9.43 13.84 -9.19
CA LEU A 117 -9.23 14.40 -10.53
C LEU A 117 -9.66 15.87 -10.61
N ASP A 118 -10.75 16.26 -9.98
CA ASP A 118 -11.23 17.64 -9.91
C ASP A 118 -10.23 18.58 -9.21
N GLY A 119 -9.52 18.13 -8.21
CA GLY A 119 -8.45 18.87 -7.54
C GLY A 119 -7.33 19.31 -8.50
N VAL A 120 -6.96 18.49 -9.45
CA VAL A 120 -5.94 18.79 -10.47
C VAL A 120 -6.49 19.78 -11.50
N VAL A 121 -7.73 19.62 -11.93
CA VAL A 121 -8.42 20.53 -12.88
C VAL A 121 -8.58 21.92 -12.30
N VAL A 122 -8.94 22.07 -11.04
CA VAL A 122 -9.05 23.37 -10.34
C VAL A 122 -7.73 24.12 -10.35
N SER A 123 -6.59 23.48 -10.21
CA SER A 123 -5.27 24.10 -10.30
C SER A 123 -5.01 24.67 -11.70
N ALA A 124 -5.39 23.98 -12.76
CA ALA A 124 -5.28 24.45 -14.14
C ALA A 124 -6.20 25.68 -14.40
N ASN A 125 -7.40 25.67 -13.87
CA ASN A 125 -8.34 26.78 -14.00
C ASN A 125 -7.86 28.06 -13.33
N ARG A 126 -7.14 27.98 -12.22
CA ARG A 126 -6.52 29.16 -11.60
C ARG A 126 -5.53 29.85 -12.52
N SER A 127 -4.76 29.10 -13.25
CA SER A 127 -3.80 29.65 -14.22
C SER A 127 -4.51 30.42 -15.34
N GLU A 128 -5.60 29.90 -15.82
CA GLU A 128 -6.40 30.56 -16.85
C GLU A 128 -7.07 31.83 -16.35
N THR A 129 -7.57 31.84 -15.13
CA THR A 129 -8.19 33.02 -14.52
C THR A 129 -7.17 34.15 -14.36
N THR A 130 -5.96 33.80 -13.95
CA THR A 130 -4.88 34.79 -13.83
C THR A 130 -4.53 35.41 -15.17
N ARG A 131 -4.51 34.63 -16.24
CA ARG A 131 -4.24 35.15 -17.60
C ARG A 131 -5.33 36.09 -18.11
N ARG A 132 -6.60 35.81 -17.80
CA ARG A 132 -7.72 36.67 -18.21
C ARG A 132 -7.72 38.02 -17.51
N MET A 133 -7.19 38.10 -16.29
CA MET A 133 -7.11 39.35 -15.55
C MET A 133 -5.90 40.23 -15.99
N ALA A 134 -4.89 39.64 -16.59
CA ALA A 134 -3.69 40.33 -16.97
C ALA A 134 -3.87 41.46 -18.05
N PRO A 135 -4.80 41.33 -19.03
CA PRO A 135 -4.97 42.35 -20.06
C PRO A 135 -5.77 43.57 -19.65
N THR A 136 -6.44 43.57 -18.56
CA THR A 136 -7.28 44.68 -18.09
C THR A 136 -6.52 45.61 -17.17
#